data_acf2454acbc6c25868a4d45b04cddc12
#
_entry.id   acf2454acbc6c25868a4d45b04cddc12
#
_cell.length_a   1.000
_cell.length_b   1.000
_cell.length_c   1.000
_cell.angle_alpha   90.00
_cell.angle_beta   90.00
_cell.angle_gamma   90.00
#
_symmetry.space_group_name_H-M   'P 1'
#
loop_
_entity.id
_entity.type
_entity.pdbx_description
1 polymer ?
#
loop_
_entity_poly.entity_id
_entity_poly.type
_entity_poly.pdbx_seq_one_letter_code
_entity_poly.pdbx_strand_id
1 'polypeptide(L)'
;MKRIGFLSFGHWTHSSQSRTQSAADALLQSIDLAVEAERLGMDGAYFRVHHFAQQLASPFPLLAAVGAKTRKIEIGTAVIDMRYENPRCMAEDAGAADLISGGRLQLGISRGSPEQVIDGWRYFGYSPIDGEDDAALGRRHAEEFLDLLRGKGFARPNPRPMFPNPPGLLRLSRTPKDCVIGSGGGLLPTRQLNGPRS
;
A
#
# COMPACT_ATOMS: atom_id res chain seq x y z
N MET A 1 -23.11 -13.17 -4.60
CA MET A 1 -22.44 -13.01 -5.92
C MET A 1 -20.94 -13.06 -5.69
N LYS A 2 -20.18 -13.62 -6.64
CA LYS A 2 -18.71 -13.56 -6.59
C LYS A 2 -18.27 -12.15 -6.99
N ARG A 3 -17.26 -11.62 -6.32
CA ARG A 3 -16.65 -10.33 -6.67
C ARG A 3 -15.64 -10.54 -7.79
N ILE A 4 -15.56 -9.59 -8.71
CA ILE A 4 -14.65 -9.63 -9.87
C ILE A 4 -13.78 -8.36 -9.82
N GLY A 5 -12.48 -8.56 -9.86
CA GLY A 5 -11.49 -7.49 -9.95
C GLY A 5 -10.42 -7.82 -10.97
N PHE A 6 -9.56 -6.85 -11.24
CA PHE A 6 -8.37 -7.07 -12.06
C PHE A 6 -7.10 -6.79 -11.27
N LEU A 7 -6.00 -7.38 -11.72
CA LEU A 7 -4.64 -7.09 -11.27
C LEU A 7 -3.83 -6.62 -12.45
N SER A 8 -3.29 -5.39 -12.36
CA SER A 8 -2.36 -4.84 -13.35
C SER A 8 -0.93 -4.85 -12.80
N PHE A 9 0.00 -5.26 -13.64
CA PHE A 9 1.44 -5.15 -13.38
C PHE A 9 2.02 -3.81 -13.82
N GLY A 10 1.29 -3.06 -14.65
CA GLY A 10 1.73 -1.77 -15.17
C GLY A 10 3.04 -1.83 -15.95
N HIS A 11 3.24 -2.91 -16.72
CA HIS A 11 4.41 -3.05 -17.60
C HIS A 11 4.46 -1.99 -18.66
N TRP A 12 5.65 -1.47 -18.92
CA TRP A 12 5.90 -0.61 -20.05
C TRP A 12 7.17 -1.05 -20.81
N THR A 13 7.18 -0.83 -22.11
CA THR A 13 8.28 -1.26 -22.97
C THR A 13 8.46 -0.27 -24.12
N HIS A 14 9.69 0.22 -24.32
CA HIS A 14 10.03 1.04 -25.46
C HIS A 14 9.99 0.21 -26.78
N SER A 15 8.80 0.05 -27.32
CA SER A 15 8.57 -0.69 -28.57
C SER A 15 7.44 -0.04 -29.33
N SER A 16 7.59 0.10 -30.66
CA SER A 16 6.52 0.59 -31.53
C SER A 16 5.28 -0.31 -31.54
N GLN A 17 5.40 -1.53 -31.07
CA GLN A 17 4.29 -2.49 -30.94
C GLN A 17 3.57 -2.37 -29.60
N SER A 18 4.13 -1.65 -28.62
CA SER A 18 3.49 -1.41 -27.32
C SER A 18 2.73 -0.10 -27.32
N ARG A 19 1.52 -0.11 -26.75
CA ARG A 19 0.78 1.12 -26.44
C ARG A 19 1.20 1.74 -25.12
N THR A 20 1.97 1.03 -24.30
CA THR A 20 2.51 1.47 -23.01
C THR A 20 4.04 1.54 -23.17
N GLN A 21 4.54 2.67 -23.63
CA GLN A 21 5.94 2.84 -24.01
C GLN A 21 6.79 3.48 -22.92
N SER A 22 6.16 4.12 -21.94
CA SER A 22 6.82 4.85 -20.86
C SER A 22 6.19 4.56 -19.51
N ALA A 23 6.90 4.90 -18.43
CA ALA A 23 6.35 4.86 -17.08
C ALA A 23 5.12 5.78 -16.92
N ALA A 24 5.11 6.92 -17.60
CA ALA A 24 3.97 7.85 -17.59
C ALA A 24 2.74 7.19 -18.22
N ASP A 25 2.90 6.51 -19.36
CA ASP A 25 1.80 5.78 -20.01
C ASP A 25 1.24 4.70 -19.07
N ALA A 26 2.12 3.96 -18.39
CA ALA A 26 1.70 2.92 -17.46
C ALA A 26 0.86 3.48 -16.30
N LEU A 27 1.24 4.62 -15.74
CA LEU A 27 0.50 5.29 -14.66
C LEU A 27 -0.85 5.82 -15.15
N LEU A 28 -0.86 6.58 -16.24
CA LEU A 28 -2.10 7.19 -16.76
C LEU A 28 -3.10 6.12 -17.23
N GLN A 29 -2.64 5.12 -17.98
CA GLN A 29 -3.48 4.01 -18.43
C GLN A 29 -4.01 3.18 -17.25
N SER A 30 -3.26 3.06 -16.14
CA SER A 30 -3.73 2.38 -14.93
C SER A 30 -4.89 3.12 -14.29
N ILE A 31 -4.88 4.45 -14.30
CA ILE A 31 -6.01 5.27 -13.83
C ILE A 31 -7.22 5.07 -14.74
N ASP A 32 -7.05 5.18 -16.05
CA ASP A 32 -8.13 5.01 -17.01
C ASP A 32 -8.73 3.61 -16.96
N LEU A 33 -7.89 2.58 -16.81
CA LEU A 33 -8.31 1.19 -16.64
C LEU A 33 -9.22 0.99 -15.41
N ALA A 34 -8.88 1.61 -14.28
CA ALA A 34 -9.70 1.54 -13.07
C ALA A 34 -11.05 2.25 -13.24
N VAL A 35 -11.08 3.40 -13.92
CA VAL A 35 -12.32 4.14 -14.24
C VAL A 35 -13.22 3.30 -15.14
N GLU A 36 -12.66 2.68 -16.19
CA GLU A 36 -13.44 1.84 -17.11
C GLU A 36 -13.90 0.53 -16.44
N ALA A 37 -13.07 -0.06 -15.59
CA ALA A 37 -13.45 -1.23 -14.81
C ALA A 37 -14.65 -0.94 -13.89
N GLU A 38 -14.66 0.21 -13.22
CA GLU A 38 -15.82 0.66 -12.43
C GLU A 38 -17.06 0.85 -13.31
N ARG A 39 -16.91 1.48 -14.49
CA ARG A 39 -18.01 1.68 -15.44
C ARG A 39 -18.63 0.37 -15.91
N LEU A 40 -17.80 -0.67 -16.04
CA LEU A 40 -18.23 -2.04 -16.41
C LEU A 40 -18.77 -2.84 -15.23
N GLY A 41 -18.76 -2.29 -14.02
CA GLY A 41 -19.31 -2.93 -12.82
C GLY A 41 -18.36 -3.91 -12.14
N MET A 42 -17.04 -3.78 -12.35
CA MET A 42 -16.06 -4.56 -11.60
C MET A 42 -15.96 -4.07 -10.14
N ASP A 43 -15.62 -4.99 -9.24
CA ASP A 43 -15.58 -4.74 -7.80
C ASP A 43 -14.22 -4.26 -7.31
N GLY A 44 -13.11 -4.56 -8.01
CA GLY A 44 -11.77 -4.25 -7.53
C GLY A 44 -10.75 -3.97 -8.63
N ALA A 45 -9.88 -2.97 -8.36
CA ALA A 45 -8.74 -2.59 -9.17
C ALA A 45 -7.46 -2.71 -8.34
N TYR A 46 -6.61 -3.68 -8.66
CA TYR A 46 -5.40 -3.96 -7.91
C TYR A 46 -4.17 -3.76 -8.77
N PHE A 47 -3.11 -3.24 -8.13
CA PHE A 47 -1.86 -2.91 -8.81
C PHE A 47 -0.70 -3.63 -8.13
N ARG A 48 0.14 -4.27 -8.94
CA ARG A 48 1.39 -4.88 -8.48
C ARG A 48 2.40 -3.78 -8.19
N VAL A 49 3.20 -3.98 -7.14
CA VAL A 49 4.32 -3.10 -6.79
C VAL A 49 5.61 -3.88 -6.96
N HIS A 50 6.51 -3.36 -7.80
CA HIS A 50 7.84 -3.92 -8.02
C HIS A 50 8.86 -2.82 -8.16
N HIS A 51 9.90 -2.89 -7.36
CA HIS A 51 11.09 -2.06 -7.50
C HIS A 51 12.03 -2.65 -8.56
N PHE A 52 12.91 -1.83 -9.12
CA PHE A 52 13.92 -2.21 -10.10
C PHE A 52 13.40 -2.86 -11.41
N ALA A 53 12.13 -2.78 -11.69
CA ALA A 53 11.49 -3.31 -12.88
C ALA A 53 10.82 -2.19 -13.69
N GLN A 54 10.59 -2.42 -14.99
CA GLN A 54 9.76 -1.54 -15.81
C GLN A 54 8.27 -1.79 -15.53
N GLN A 55 7.87 -1.49 -14.29
CA GLN A 55 6.54 -1.70 -13.73
C GLN A 55 6.17 -0.56 -12.78
N LEU A 56 5.02 -0.66 -12.13
CA LEU A 56 4.59 0.28 -11.09
C LEU A 56 5.42 0.03 -9.81
N ALA A 57 5.99 1.09 -9.25
CA ALA A 57 6.84 1.02 -8.06
C ALA A 57 6.29 1.80 -6.87
N SER A 58 5.57 2.90 -7.10
CA SER A 58 5.03 3.77 -6.04
C SER A 58 3.51 3.69 -6.03
N PRO A 59 2.90 2.92 -5.11
CA PRO A 59 1.46 2.65 -5.16
C PRO A 59 0.58 3.82 -4.72
N PHE A 60 0.94 4.56 -3.68
CA PHE A 60 0.02 5.50 -3.04
C PHE A 60 -0.37 6.70 -3.90
N PRO A 61 0.52 7.36 -4.66
CA PRO A 61 0.11 8.40 -5.60
C PRO A 61 -0.87 7.90 -6.66
N LEU A 62 -0.65 6.68 -7.20
CA LEU A 62 -1.55 6.05 -8.14
C LEU A 62 -2.91 5.73 -7.50
N LEU A 63 -2.93 5.11 -6.32
CA LEU A 63 -4.16 4.76 -5.61
C LEU A 63 -4.97 6.00 -5.22
N ALA A 64 -4.31 7.09 -4.80
CA ALA A 64 -4.98 8.36 -4.53
C ALA A 64 -5.62 8.95 -5.80
N ALA A 65 -4.91 8.91 -6.94
CA ALA A 65 -5.44 9.39 -8.22
C ALA A 65 -6.63 8.55 -8.69
N VAL A 66 -6.53 7.22 -8.62
CA VAL A 66 -7.64 6.29 -8.92
C VAL A 66 -8.81 6.54 -7.97
N GLY A 67 -8.54 6.68 -6.67
CA GLY A 67 -9.54 6.95 -5.64
C GLY A 67 -10.34 8.24 -5.90
N ALA A 68 -9.66 9.29 -6.36
CA ALA A 68 -10.29 10.57 -6.72
C ALA A 68 -11.14 10.49 -8.00
N LYS A 69 -10.81 9.59 -8.93
CA LYS A 69 -11.51 9.42 -10.21
C LYS A 69 -12.65 8.41 -10.18
N THR A 70 -12.67 7.52 -9.19
CA THR A 70 -13.68 6.46 -9.02
C THR A 70 -14.56 6.71 -7.81
N ARG A 71 -15.67 5.95 -7.66
CA ARG A 71 -16.66 6.15 -6.59
C ARG A 71 -17.00 4.87 -5.80
N LYS A 72 -16.88 3.69 -6.40
CA LYS A 72 -17.39 2.43 -5.84
C LYS A 72 -16.36 1.31 -5.81
N ILE A 73 -15.50 1.22 -6.85
CA ILE A 73 -14.53 0.14 -7.00
C ILE A 73 -13.54 0.15 -5.84
N GLU A 74 -13.28 -1.02 -5.24
CA GLU A 74 -12.18 -1.21 -4.30
C GLU A 74 -10.86 -0.99 -5.03
N ILE A 75 -9.91 -0.32 -4.40
CA ILE A 75 -8.61 -0.03 -4.98
C ILE A 75 -7.50 -0.54 -4.07
N GLY A 76 -6.44 -1.09 -4.62
CA GLY A 76 -5.43 -1.65 -3.74
C GLY A 76 -4.16 -2.13 -4.41
N THR A 77 -3.35 -2.81 -3.61
CA THR A 77 -2.10 -3.42 -4.04
C THR A 77 -2.16 -4.94 -3.97
N ALA A 78 -1.42 -5.59 -4.88
CA ALA A 78 -1.25 -7.04 -4.81
C ALA A 78 0.13 -7.43 -5.38
N VAL A 79 1.18 -7.19 -4.58
CA VAL A 79 1.23 -6.76 -3.18
C VAL A 79 2.40 -5.79 -2.99
N ILE A 80 2.52 -5.15 -1.82
CA ILE A 80 3.69 -4.37 -1.40
C ILE A 80 4.68 -5.28 -0.68
N ASP A 81 5.95 -5.20 -1.02
CA ASP A 81 7.02 -5.87 -0.31
C ASP A 81 7.48 -5.01 0.88
N MET A 82 7.17 -5.46 2.08
CA MET A 82 7.43 -4.72 3.32
C MET A 82 8.91 -4.53 3.64
N ARG A 83 9.82 -5.21 2.95
CA ARG A 83 11.27 -5.00 3.13
C ARG A 83 11.75 -3.65 2.62
N TYR A 84 11.00 -3.04 1.68
CA TYR A 84 11.34 -1.78 1.03
C TYR A 84 10.65 -0.57 1.64
N GLU A 85 9.63 -0.77 2.48
CA GLU A 85 8.77 0.30 2.95
C GLU A 85 9.20 0.85 4.31
N ASN A 86 9.06 2.17 4.47
CA ASN A 86 9.07 2.78 5.80
C ASN A 86 7.66 2.63 6.40
N PRO A 87 7.49 1.88 7.49
CA PRO A 87 6.15 1.61 8.02
C PRO A 87 5.37 2.86 8.41
N ARG A 88 6.07 3.91 8.88
CA ARG A 88 5.44 5.16 9.33
C ARG A 88 4.98 6.01 8.16
N CYS A 89 5.85 6.22 7.17
CA CYS A 89 5.48 6.93 5.94
C CYS A 89 4.36 6.18 5.22
N MET A 90 4.47 4.86 5.12
CA MET A 90 3.45 4.02 4.50
C MET A 90 2.09 4.15 5.19
N ALA A 91 2.06 4.24 6.52
CA ALA A 91 0.80 4.39 7.26
C ALA A 91 0.15 5.77 7.01
N GLU A 92 0.93 6.84 6.87
CA GLU A 92 0.42 8.17 6.51
C GLU A 92 -0.08 8.21 5.07
N ASP A 93 0.67 7.67 4.12
CA ASP A 93 0.30 7.60 2.71
C ASP A 93 -0.95 6.75 2.49
N ALA A 94 -1.02 5.59 3.13
CA ALA A 94 -2.19 4.72 3.12
C ALA A 94 -3.42 5.43 3.71
N GLY A 95 -3.25 6.13 4.83
CA GLY A 95 -4.30 6.93 5.45
C GLY A 95 -4.81 8.03 4.53
N ALA A 96 -3.92 8.74 3.84
CA ALA A 96 -4.29 9.77 2.89
C ALA A 96 -5.04 9.18 1.68
N ALA A 97 -4.53 8.09 1.08
CA ALA A 97 -5.17 7.43 -0.06
C ALA A 97 -6.56 6.86 0.31
N ASP A 98 -6.71 6.31 1.51
CA ASP A 98 -8.00 5.80 2.00
C ASP A 98 -9.04 6.92 2.18
N LEU A 99 -8.64 8.04 2.78
CA LEU A 99 -9.52 9.21 2.92
C LEU A 99 -9.94 9.79 1.56
N ILE A 100 -9.01 9.90 0.59
CA ILE A 100 -9.32 10.37 -0.76
C ILE A 100 -10.29 9.42 -1.47
N SER A 101 -10.12 8.12 -1.29
CA SER A 101 -11.00 7.12 -1.88
C SER A 101 -12.33 6.92 -1.16
N GLY A 102 -12.52 7.51 0.03
CA GLY A 102 -13.72 7.33 0.84
C GLY A 102 -13.82 5.95 1.50
N GLY A 103 -12.69 5.38 1.95
CA GLY A 103 -12.65 4.11 2.69
C GLY A 103 -12.65 2.87 1.78
N ARG A 104 -12.14 2.99 0.55
CA ARG A 104 -12.13 1.88 -0.43
C ARG A 104 -10.75 1.24 -0.63
N LEU A 105 -9.76 1.65 0.18
CA LEU A 105 -8.41 1.15 0.07
C LEU A 105 -8.29 -0.28 0.62
N GLN A 106 -7.67 -1.16 -0.18
CA GLN A 106 -7.38 -2.55 0.16
C GLN A 106 -5.89 -2.79 -0.05
N LEU A 107 -5.14 -2.99 1.03
CA LEU A 107 -3.70 -3.19 0.93
C LEU A 107 -3.32 -4.67 1.03
N GLY A 108 -2.69 -5.17 -0.03
CA GLY A 108 -1.96 -6.43 0.00
C GLY A 108 -0.51 -6.17 0.35
N ILE A 109 -0.02 -6.83 1.39
CA ILE A 109 1.37 -6.77 1.82
C ILE A 109 2.02 -8.15 1.81
N SER A 110 3.33 -8.20 1.64
CA SER A 110 4.11 -9.43 1.67
C SER A 110 5.46 -9.24 2.38
N ARG A 111 6.08 -10.37 2.69
CA ARG A 111 7.46 -10.40 3.19
C ARG A 111 8.50 -10.37 2.06
N GLY A 112 8.04 -10.21 0.82
CA GLY A 112 8.85 -10.15 -0.37
C GLY A 112 8.69 -11.31 -1.35
N SER A 113 9.11 -11.03 -2.56
CA SER A 113 9.29 -11.98 -3.65
C SER A 113 10.71 -11.82 -4.20
N PRO A 114 11.21 -12.77 -5.00
CA PRO A 114 12.48 -12.58 -5.71
C PRO A 114 12.42 -11.31 -6.57
N GLU A 115 13.43 -10.46 -6.40
CA GLU A 115 13.62 -9.22 -7.16
C GLU A 115 14.79 -9.36 -8.11
N GLN A 116 14.92 -8.47 -9.07
CA GLN A 116 16.02 -8.46 -10.05
C GLN A 116 17.36 -8.03 -9.43
N VAL A 117 17.33 -7.48 -8.21
CA VAL A 117 18.49 -6.96 -7.48
C VAL A 117 18.67 -7.75 -6.19
N ILE A 118 19.89 -8.22 -5.95
CA ILE A 118 20.26 -8.91 -4.71
C ILE A 118 20.18 -7.88 -3.56
N ASP A 119 19.53 -8.25 -2.47
CA ASP A 119 19.38 -7.42 -1.28
C ASP A 119 18.90 -6.00 -1.60
N GLY A 120 17.96 -5.85 -2.52
CA GLY A 120 17.50 -4.56 -3.03
C GLY A 120 17.02 -3.59 -1.95
N TRP A 121 16.50 -4.08 -0.83
CA TRP A 121 16.08 -3.30 0.33
C TRP A 121 17.23 -2.46 0.96
N ARG A 122 18.50 -2.85 0.79
CA ARG A 122 19.67 -2.05 1.24
C ARG A 122 19.74 -0.69 0.56
N TYR A 123 19.32 -0.60 -0.70
CA TYR A 123 19.30 0.65 -1.45
C TYR A 123 18.21 1.63 -0.97
N PHE A 124 17.24 1.11 -0.19
CA PHE A 124 16.22 1.90 0.50
C PHE A 124 16.61 2.24 1.94
N GLY A 125 17.82 1.89 2.36
CA GLY A 125 18.35 2.19 3.68
C GLY A 125 17.97 1.22 4.77
N TYR A 126 17.49 0.03 4.42
CA TYR A 126 17.07 -1.00 5.37
C TYR A 126 18.08 -2.14 5.46
N SER A 127 18.08 -2.80 6.62
CA SER A 127 18.88 -4.01 6.86
C SER A 127 18.21 -4.88 7.90
N PRO A 128 18.30 -6.21 7.78
CA PRO A 128 18.02 -7.10 8.89
C PRO A 128 18.88 -6.74 10.11
N ILE A 129 18.38 -6.99 11.30
CA ILE A 129 19.16 -6.92 12.54
C ILE A 129 20.09 -8.14 12.58
N ASP A 130 21.21 -8.06 13.31
CA ASP A 130 22.15 -9.16 13.43
C ASP A 130 21.47 -10.48 13.81
N GLY A 131 21.66 -11.50 12.97
CA GLY A 131 21.05 -12.82 13.12
C GLY A 131 19.66 -12.99 12.52
N GLU A 132 19.07 -11.93 11.96
CA GLU A 132 17.81 -12.00 11.21
C GLU A 132 18.03 -12.27 9.71
N ASP A 133 17.07 -12.94 9.08
CA ASP A 133 16.94 -12.99 7.64
C ASP A 133 16.14 -11.78 7.08
N ASP A 134 16.10 -11.63 5.77
CA ASP A 134 15.36 -10.57 5.11
C ASP A 134 13.83 -10.71 5.28
N ALA A 135 13.34 -11.93 5.49
CA ALA A 135 11.93 -12.17 5.79
C ALA A 135 11.54 -11.64 7.18
N ALA A 136 12.46 -11.67 8.15
CA ALA A 136 12.25 -11.08 9.47
C ALA A 136 12.20 -9.55 9.40
N LEU A 137 13.03 -8.92 8.54
CA LEU A 137 12.94 -7.48 8.24
C LEU A 137 11.53 -7.12 7.73
N GLY A 138 11.03 -7.84 6.72
CA GLY A 138 9.70 -7.62 6.17
C GLY A 138 8.58 -7.81 7.20
N ARG A 139 8.72 -8.82 8.07
CA ARG A 139 7.76 -9.08 9.15
C ARG A 139 7.73 -7.96 10.18
N ARG A 140 8.89 -7.48 10.63
CA ARG A 140 9.03 -6.37 11.59
C ARG A 140 8.40 -5.09 11.05
N HIS A 141 8.65 -4.75 9.77
CA HIS A 141 8.02 -3.60 9.13
C HIS A 141 6.50 -3.76 9.02
N ALA A 142 6.01 -4.96 8.72
CA ALA A 142 4.58 -5.24 8.66
C ALA A 142 3.91 -5.11 10.02
N GLU A 143 4.53 -5.63 11.08
CA GLU A 143 4.03 -5.52 12.46
C GLU A 143 3.96 -4.06 12.92
N GLU A 144 5.03 -3.28 12.68
CA GLU A 144 5.03 -1.83 12.99
C GLU A 144 3.94 -1.10 12.21
N PHE A 145 3.78 -1.37 10.93
CA PHE A 145 2.73 -0.80 10.11
C PHE A 145 1.33 -1.10 10.66
N LEU A 146 1.07 -2.35 11.02
CA LEU A 146 -0.21 -2.76 11.61
C LEU A 146 -0.48 -2.08 12.95
N ASP A 147 0.52 -1.94 13.80
CA ASP A 147 0.42 -1.22 15.07
C ASP A 147 0.04 0.25 14.85
N LEU A 148 0.66 0.90 13.86
CA LEU A 148 0.36 2.29 13.50
C LEU A 148 -1.08 2.45 12.99
N LEU A 149 -1.55 1.53 12.15
CA LEU A 149 -2.95 1.53 11.66
C LEU A 149 -3.95 1.35 12.80
N ARG A 150 -3.59 0.61 13.85
CA ARG A 150 -4.40 0.47 15.07
C ARG A 150 -4.34 1.69 16.00
N GLY A 151 -3.57 2.72 15.61
CA GLY A 151 -3.43 3.95 16.39
C GLY A 151 -2.51 3.83 17.59
N LYS A 152 -1.58 2.89 17.61
CA LYS A 152 -0.57 2.79 18.67
C LYS A 152 0.32 4.03 18.67
N GLY A 153 0.44 4.66 19.83
CA GLY A 153 1.34 5.79 20.03
C GLY A 153 2.81 5.34 20.04
N PHE A 154 3.68 6.10 19.38
CA PHE A 154 5.10 5.75 19.25
C PHE A 154 6.06 6.92 19.52
N ALA A 155 5.58 8.18 19.43
CA ALA A 155 6.41 9.37 19.56
C ALA A 155 6.15 10.08 20.89
N ARG A 156 7.21 10.54 21.55
CA ARG A 156 7.09 11.36 22.76
C ARG A 156 6.70 12.79 22.38
N PRO A 157 5.71 13.42 23.06
CA PRO A 157 5.36 14.79 22.81
C PRO A 157 6.51 15.75 23.17
N ASN A 158 6.65 16.84 22.42
CA ASN A 158 7.58 17.90 22.75
C ASN A 158 7.00 18.71 23.93
N PRO A 159 7.73 18.88 25.07
CA PRO A 159 7.22 19.55 26.25
C PRO A 159 7.17 21.08 26.14
N ARG A 160 7.53 21.68 24.99
CA ARG A 160 7.49 23.14 24.82
C ARG A 160 6.07 23.69 24.94
N PRO A 161 5.85 24.84 25.64
CA PRO A 161 4.51 25.40 25.89
C PRO A 161 3.70 25.70 24.63
N MET A 162 4.39 25.94 23.48
CA MET A 162 3.72 26.23 22.20
C MET A 162 3.03 25.02 21.56
N PHE A 163 3.32 23.81 22.02
CA PHE A 163 2.71 22.58 21.52
C PHE A 163 1.70 22.03 22.52
N PRO A 164 0.53 21.55 22.05
CA PRO A 164 -0.39 20.86 22.95
C PRO A 164 0.30 19.60 23.50
N ASN A 165 0.25 19.41 24.81
CA ASN A 165 0.81 18.24 25.50
C ASN A 165 -0.27 17.19 25.72
N PRO A 166 -0.52 16.26 24.78
CA PRO A 166 -1.42 15.14 25.04
C PRO A 166 -0.76 14.17 26.05
N PRO A 167 -1.53 13.55 26.93
CA PRO A 167 -1.01 12.50 27.77
C PRO A 167 -0.59 11.27 26.94
N GLY A 168 0.62 10.75 27.21
CA GLY A 168 1.14 9.54 26.57
C GLY A 168 1.89 9.75 25.26
N LEU A 169 2.05 8.70 24.49
CA LEU A 169 2.74 8.73 23.21
C LEU A 169 1.84 9.25 22.09
N LEU A 170 2.43 10.06 21.19
CA LEU A 170 1.75 10.51 19.99
C LEU A 170 1.57 9.37 18.99
N ARG A 171 0.43 9.38 18.33
CA ARG A 171 0.08 8.51 17.19
C ARG A 171 0.06 9.32 15.90
N LEU A 172 0.05 8.65 14.76
CA LEU A 172 -0.20 9.30 13.48
C LEU A 172 -1.61 9.91 13.47
N SER A 173 -1.72 11.13 12.93
CA SER A 173 -2.98 11.88 12.93
C SER A 173 -4.01 11.31 11.96
N ARG A 174 -3.57 10.52 10.99
CA ARG A 174 -4.41 9.94 9.94
C ARG A 174 -4.05 8.47 9.77
N THR A 175 -4.85 7.60 10.30
CA THR A 175 -4.76 6.16 10.07
C THR A 175 -6.05 5.72 9.37
N PRO A 176 -5.98 4.83 8.37
CA PRO A 176 -7.17 4.27 7.77
C PRO A 176 -7.99 3.57 8.84
N LYS A 177 -9.28 3.92 8.97
CA LYS A 177 -10.13 3.33 10.01
C LYS A 177 -10.59 1.91 9.66
N ASP A 178 -10.65 1.60 8.38
CA ASP A 178 -11.22 0.34 7.87
C ASP A 178 -10.36 -0.29 6.75
N CYS A 179 -9.06 0.04 6.70
CA CYS A 179 -8.15 -0.55 5.70
C CYS A 179 -8.05 -2.06 5.90
N VAL A 180 -8.41 -2.81 4.88
CA VAL A 180 -8.29 -4.28 4.88
C VAL A 180 -6.93 -4.66 4.33
N ILE A 181 -6.17 -5.41 5.12
CA ILE A 181 -4.85 -5.88 4.75
C ILE A 181 -4.92 -7.36 4.44
N GLY A 182 -4.57 -7.72 3.21
CA GLY A 182 -4.39 -9.10 2.77
C GLY A 182 -2.92 -9.50 2.78
N SER A 183 -2.60 -10.67 3.33
CA SER A 183 -1.26 -11.24 3.20
C SER A 183 -1.13 -11.98 1.86
N GLY A 184 -0.15 -11.62 1.05
CA GLY A 184 0.14 -12.29 -0.23
C GLY A 184 0.72 -13.68 0.00
N GLY A 185 -0.12 -14.67 -0.16
CA GLY A 185 0.25 -16.09 0.01
C GLY A 185 -0.95 -17.03 -0.09
N GLY A 186 -1.91 -16.67 -0.90
CA GLY A 186 -3.17 -17.39 -1.08
C GLY A 186 -4.34 -16.48 -0.70
N LEU A 187 -5.33 -16.46 -1.55
CA LEU A 187 -6.60 -15.78 -1.34
C LEU A 187 -7.30 -16.36 -0.09
N LEU A 188 -6.91 -15.90 1.08
CA LEU A 188 -7.70 -16.15 2.29
C LEU A 188 -8.72 -15.02 2.45
N PRO A 189 -9.97 -15.34 2.82
CA PRO A 189 -11.00 -14.35 3.01
C PRO A 189 -10.58 -13.36 4.09
N THR A 190 -10.65 -12.08 3.78
CA THR A 190 -10.40 -10.95 4.64
C THR A 190 -11.17 -11.07 5.96
N ARG A 191 -10.49 -11.29 7.05
CA ARG A 191 -11.06 -11.10 8.38
C ARG A 191 -11.10 -9.59 8.63
N GLN A 192 -12.30 -9.03 8.69
CA GLN A 192 -12.51 -7.66 9.15
C GLN A 192 -11.87 -7.50 10.54
N LEU A 193 -10.99 -6.52 10.67
CA LEU A 193 -10.47 -6.06 11.97
C LEU A 193 -11.52 -5.18 12.68
N ASN A 194 -12.76 -5.61 12.69
CA ASN A 194 -13.81 -4.95 13.46
C ASN A 194 -13.82 -5.54 14.86
N GLY A 195 -13.27 -4.77 15.81
CA GLY A 195 -13.58 -4.95 17.21
C GLY A 195 -15.07 -4.70 17.47
N PRO A 196 -15.64 -5.23 18.58
CA PRO A 196 -17.05 -5.10 18.86
C PRO A 196 -17.46 -3.62 18.96
N ARG A 197 -18.52 -3.26 18.24
CA ARG A 197 -19.23 -2.00 18.47
C ARG A 197 -19.90 -2.09 19.83
N SER A 198 -19.43 -1.30 20.77
CA SER A 198 -20.17 -0.96 21.99
C SER A 198 -21.01 0.28 21.75
#